data_2ca6ca6ded14dccb67d07cc99442500d
#
_entry.id   2ca6ca6ded14dccb67d07cc99442500d
#
_cell.length_a   1.000
_cell.length_b   1.000
_cell.length_c   1.000
_cell.angle_alpha   90.00
_cell.angle_beta   90.00
_cell.angle_gamma   90.00
#
_symmetry.space_group_name_H-M   'P 1'
#
loop_
_entity.id
_entity.type
_entity.pdbx_description
1 polymer ?
#
loop_
_entity_poly.entity_id
_entity_poly.type
_entity_poly.pdbx_seq_one_letter_code
_entity_poly.pdbx_strand_id
1 'polypeptide(L)'
;MTQKKHEREGDGASSAISFAANVLLFATMILTLPVTIFFSPMLGYAPTVSVHDQAGVFDRELLEHELGELRFRQDIRLEIISLTGWGNTNLDAAVASFADQELEYKNDIRTVDYRNWKEGVVIIAVAPRAHQVGVYPGADVSLKRSEQVAIQDAAVTQFSHQDWNGGVLAIGNRAETYLGAYGSGRARAAVAIAAVISLWGAIKLFRYLRRGFAARRMARSAASSYGQVTYDYDSTALRVGTLDSSAPESRALAARYESFEQDYYDVTLAWRKFGDPQGFDWFGKGVYDSAKSLQERSAALDDGDDIIVDTVSILTMSPTWGRAWEKQQAPILKKLRAVTRMARSARRSNAVNREDIATWVAQQNRRLGELAVGLDKRELTPVEALTELDGMSRIIDLVVAALEQRQKAVVEAVVTSGVSVC
;
A
#
# COMPACT_ATOMS: atom_id res chain seq x y z
N MET A 1 -1.13 -42.39 -19.48
CA MET A 1 -0.45 -41.67 -18.37
C MET A 1 0.61 -40.66 -18.83
N THR A 2 1.28 -40.87 -19.95
CA THR A 2 2.35 -40.03 -20.50
C THR A 2 1.89 -38.66 -21.04
N GLN A 3 0.71 -38.56 -21.67
CA GLN A 3 0.19 -37.32 -22.28
C GLN A 3 -0.19 -36.27 -21.25
N LYS A 4 -0.75 -36.68 -20.10
CA LYS A 4 -1.10 -35.78 -18.98
C LYS A 4 0.12 -35.18 -18.24
N LYS A 5 1.29 -35.82 -18.37
CA LYS A 5 2.54 -35.34 -17.78
C LYS A 5 3.17 -34.22 -18.63
N HIS A 6 3.06 -34.30 -19.96
CA HIS A 6 3.56 -33.29 -20.89
C HIS A 6 2.71 -32.00 -20.86
N GLU A 7 1.38 -32.10 -20.74
CA GLU A 7 0.53 -30.91 -20.58
C GLU A 7 0.81 -30.17 -19.26
N ARG A 8 1.06 -30.89 -18.15
CA ARG A 8 1.41 -30.27 -16.86
C ARG A 8 2.81 -29.60 -16.85
N GLU A 9 3.80 -30.14 -17.56
CA GLU A 9 5.12 -29.50 -17.68
C GLU A 9 5.05 -28.21 -18.51
N GLY A 10 4.19 -28.13 -19.53
CA GLY A 10 3.94 -26.93 -20.33
C GLY A 10 3.23 -25.81 -19.53
N ASP A 11 2.24 -26.14 -18.72
CA ASP A 11 1.50 -25.18 -17.89
C ASP A 11 2.37 -24.62 -16.75
N GLY A 12 3.18 -25.46 -16.10
CA GLY A 12 4.09 -25.02 -15.04
C GLY A 12 5.20 -24.08 -15.54
N ALA A 13 5.70 -24.30 -16.76
CA ALA A 13 6.67 -23.41 -17.40
C ALA A 13 6.04 -22.05 -17.76
N SER A 14 4.80 -22.05 -18.23
CA SER A 14 4.04 -20.83 -18.56
C SER A 14 3.76 -19.97 -17.32
N SER A 15 3.38 -20.59 -16.21
CA SER A 15 3.11 -19.88 -14.96
C SER A 15 4.39 -19.30 -14.33
N ALA A 16 5.51 -20.05 -14.41
CA ALA A 16 6.81 -19.57 -13.94
C ALA A 16 7.30 -18.36 -14.77
N ILE A 17 7.14 -18.40 -16.08
CA ILE A 17 7.48 -17.29 -16.99
C ILE A 17 6.60 -16.06 -16.67
N SER A 18 5.30 -16.26 -16.50
CA SER A 18 4.36 -15.19 -16.16
C SER A 18 4.67 -14.57 -14.79
N PHE A 19 5.00 -15.40 -13.80
CA PHE A 19 5.44 -14.92 -12.49
C PHE A 19 6.73 -14.09 -12.60
N ALA A 20 7.76 -14.63 -13.26
CA ALA A 20 9.03 -13.96 -13.44
C ALA A 20 8.88 -12.61 -14.19
N ALA A 21 8.04 -12.59 -15.24
CA ALA A 21 7.75 -11.37 -15.99
C ALA A 21 7.08 -10.30 -15.13
N ASN A 22 6.09 -10.67 -14.31
CA ASN A 22 5.43 -9.73 -13.40
C ASN A 22 6.37 -9.21 -12.31
N VAL A 23 7.18 -10.09 -11.72
CA VAL A 23 8.19 -9.68 -10.70
C VAL A 23 9.23 -8.77 -11.32
N LEU A 24 9.73 -9.07 -12.52
CA LEU A 24 10.68 -8.23 -13.24
C LEU A 24 10.08 -6.85 -13.55
N LEU A 25 8.83 -6.81 -14.02
CA LEU A 25 8.11 -5.55 -14.29
C LEU A 25 8.02 -4.69 -13.03
N PHE A 26 7.63 -5.26 -11.90
CA PHE A 26 7.54 -4.51 -10.65
C PHE A 26 8.91 -4.12 -10.10
N ALA A 27 9.93 -4.96 -10.26
CA ALA A 27 11.30 -4.66 -9.88
C ALA A 27 11.88 -3.50 -10.70
N THR A 28 11.63 -3.45 -12.02
CA THR A 28 12.04 -2.33 -12.86
C THR A 28 11.37 -1.03 -12.43
N MET A 29 10.07 -1.07 -12.07
CA MET A 29 9.37 0.10 -11.52
C MET A 29 9.98 0.57 -10.19
N ILE A 30 10.33 -0.34 -9.29
CA ILE A 30 10.94 -0.01 -8.00
C ILE A 30 12.33 0.62 -8.20
N LEU A 31 13.08 0.14 -9.18
CA LEU A 31 14.42 0.64 -9.51
C LEU A 31 14.42 2.02 -10.19
N THR A 32 13.29 2.53 -10.66
CA THR A 32 13.24 3.85 -11.34
C THR A 32 13.74 4.97 -10.44
N LEU A 33 13.39 4.97 -9.15
CA LEU A 33 13.82 6.01 -8.21
C LEU A 33 15.34 6.01 -7.97
N PRO A 34 15.98 4.90 -7.55
CA PRO A 34 17.43 4.89 -7.34
C PRO A 34 18.21 5.17 -8.63
N VAL A 35 17.74 4.65 -9.77
CA VAL A 35 18.35 4.95 -11.07
C VAL A 35 18.23 6.44 -11.41
N THR A 36 17.06 7.05 -11.23
CA THR A 36 16.87 8.49 -11.49
C THR A 36 17.73 9.34 -10.57
N ILE A 37 17.86 8.97 -9.30
CA ILE A 37 18.74 9.69 -8.34
C ILE A 37 20.20 9.55 -8.77
N PHE A 38 20.63 8.35 -9.15
CA PHE A 38 22.02 8.09 -9.54
C PHE A 38 22.42 8.85 -10.82
N PHE A 39 21.54 8.91 -11.82
CA PHE A 39 21.80 9.61 -13.09
C PHE A 39 21.39 11.10 -13.08
N SER A 40 20.76 11.59 -12.02
CA SER A 40 20.34 12.98 -11.90
C SER A 40 21.48 13.99 -12.07
N PRO A 41 22.70 13.77 -11.54
CA PRO A 41 23.85 14.65 -11.80
C PRO A 41 24.28 14.71 -13.28
N MET A 42 24.09 13.63 -14.04
CA MET A 42 24.45 13.56 -15.46
C MET A 42 23.50 14.36 -16.36
N LEU A 43 22.37 14.86 -15.83
CA LEU A 43 21.43 15.72 -16.56
C LEU A 43 21.88 17.19 -16.62
N GLY A 44 23.04 17.52 -16.05
CA GLY A 44 23.64 18.85 -16.09
C GLY A 44 24.70 18.98 -17.15
N TYR A 45 25.02 20.25 -17.47
CA TYR A 45 26.10 20.62 -18.36
C TYR A 45 27.38 20.85 -17.57
N ALA A 46 28.49 20.29 -18.02
CA ALA A 46 29.82 20.66 -17.53
C ALA A 46 30.13 22.09 -17.99
N PRO A 47 30.65 22.97 -17.12
CA PRO A 47 31.02 24.30 -17.52
C PRO A 47 32.28 24.26 -18.37
N THR A 48 32.42 25.20 -19.29
CA THR A 48 33.72 25.54 -19.87
C THR A 48 34.41 26.49 -18.90
N VAL A 49 35.61 26.16 -18.45
CA VAL A 49 36.37 26.97 -17.48
C VAL A 49 37.52 27.65 -18.17
N SER A 50 37.64 28.96 -17.97
CA SER A 50 38.77 29.77 -18.46
C SER A 50 39.39 30.52 -17.28
N VAL A 51 40.71 30.42 -17.12
CA VAL A 51 41.43 31.06 -16.01
C VAL A 51 42.37 32.14 -16.51
N HIS A 52 42.16 33.38 -16.02
CA HIS A 52 42.95 34.56 -16.32
C HIS A 52 43.64 35.06 -15.06
N ASP A 53 44.90 34.70 -14.88
CA ASP A 53 45.64 34.98 -13.66
C ASP A 53 46.66 36.11 -13.84
N GLN A 54 46.21 37.37 -13.67
CA GLN A 54 47.11 38.53 -13.66
C GLN A 54 47.88 38.66 -12.35
N ALA A 55 47.35 38.20 -11.23
CA ALA A 55 47.98 38.32 -9.93
C ALA A 55 49.00 37.20 -9.65
N GLY A 56 49.01 36.14 -10.43
CA GLY A 56 49.91 35.00 -10.27
C GLY A 56 49.60 34.17 -9.01
N VAL A 57 48.31 34.01 -8.68
CA VAL A 57 47.85 33.34 -7.42
C VAL A 57 47.07 32.04 -7.67
N PHE A 58 46.79 31.70 -8.91
CA PHE A 58 45.98 30.55 -9.25
C PHE A 58 46.79 29.36 -9.81
N ASP A 59 46.40 28.17 -9.43
CA ASP A 59 46.76 26.93 -10.07
C ASP A 59 45.72 26.66 -11.18
N ARG A 60 46.06 26.94 -12.43
CA ARG A 60 45.16 26.84 -13.56
C ARG A 60 44.67 25.42 -13.78
N GLU A 61 45.60 24.44 -13.75
CA GLU A 61 45.25 23.03 -14.02
C GLU A 61 44.27 22.50 -12.97
N LEU A 62 44.50 22.83 -11.69
CA LEU A 62 43.61 22.45 -10.59
C LEU A 62 42.22 23.07 -10.77
N LEU A 63 42.14 24.38 -11.06
CA LEU A 63 40.85 25.06 -11.18
C LEU A 63 40.06 24.59 -12.40
N GLU A 64 40.72 24.43 -13.56
CA GLU A 64 40.06 23.92 -14.75
C GLU A 64 39.56 22.50 -14.58
N HIS A 65 40.29 21.62 -13.89
CA HIS A 65 39.89 20.27 -13.60
C HIS A 65 38.70 20.22 -12.63
N GLU A 66 38.89 20.77 -11.43
CA GLU A 66 37.88 20.65 -10.34
C GLU A 66 36.58 21.39 -10.68
N LEU A 67 36.64 22.60 -11.25
CA LEU A 67 35.45 23.33 -11.65
C LEU A 67 34.79 22.73 -12.91
N GLY A 68 35.53 22.05 -13.77
CA GLY A 68 35.01 21.32 -14.92
C GLY A 68 34.16 20.10 -14.55
N GLU A 69 34.35 19.56 -13.36
CA GLU A 69 33.52 18.44 -12.81
C GLU A 69 32.14 18.90 -12.34
N LEU A 70 31.93 20.20 -12.10
CA LEU A 70 30.64 20.74 -11.67
C LEU A 70 29.55 20.52 -12.73
N ARG A 71 28.30 20.48 -12.32
CA ARG A 71 27.16 20.23 -13.22
C ARG A 71 26.08 21.29 -13.03
N PHE A 72 25.89 22.10 -14.06
CA PHE A 72 24.93 23.19 -14.08
C PHE A 72 23.69 22.84 -14.89
N ARG A 73 22.56 23.49 -14.59
CA ARG A 73 21.26 23.27 -15.28
C ARG A 73 21.23 23.82 -16.73
N GLN A 74 22.19 24.66 -17.10
CA GLN A 74 22.38 25.23 -18.42
C GLN A 74 23.85 25.23 -18.76
N ASP A 75 24.19 25.38 -20.03
CA ASP A 75 25.56 25.51 -20.49
C ASP A 75 26.14 26.82 -19.95
N ILE A 76 27.15 26.74 -19.10
CA ILE A 76 27.79 27.88 -18.42
C ILE A 76 29.27 27.89 -18.73
N ARG A 77 29.77 29.07 -19.05
CA ARG A 77 31.19 29.37 -19.15
C ARG A 77 31.60 30.09 -17.87
N LEU A 78 32.52 29.50 -17.12
CA LEU A 78 33.10 30.08 -15.90
C LEU A 78 34.39 30.82 -16.28
N GLU A 79 34.38 32.12 -16.11
CA GLU A 79 35.57 32.97 -16.30
C GLU A 79 36.14 33.30 -14.93
N ILE A 80 37.33 32.77 -14.62
CA ILE A 80 38.03 32.98 -13.36
C ILE A 80 39.09 34.02 -13.56
N ILE A 81 38.99 35.16 -12.90
CA ILE A 81 39.87 36.30 -13.12
C ILE A 81 40.58 36.70 -11.83
N SER A 82 41.90 36.71 -11.82
CA SER A 82 42.64 37.42 -10.74
C SER A 82 43.16 38.76 -11.28
N LEU A 83 43.03 39.82 -10.44
CA LEU A 83 43.42 41.18 -10.82
C LEU A 83 44.51 41.70 -9.87
N THR A 84 45.51 42.42 -10.44
CA THR A 84 46.58 43.03 -9.69
C THR A 84 46.21 44.37 -9.02
N GLY A 85 44.93 44.73 -8.98
CA GLY A 85 44.39 46.03 -8.60
C GLY A 85 44.98 46.64 -7.30
N TRP A 86 45.17 47.97 -7.29
CA TRP A 86 45.73 48.73 -6.21
C TRP A 86 44.64 49.32 -5.34
N GLY A 87 44.68 48.96 -4.09
CA GLY A 87 44.11 49.54 -2.85
C GLY A 87 42.71 50.19 -2.81
N ASN A 88 42.23 50.87 -3.81
CA ASN A 88 40.93 51.58 -3.75
C ASN A 88 40.12 51.47 -5.04
N THR A 89 40.40 50.48 -5.88
CA THR A 89 39.74 50.26 -7.17
C THR A 89 38.42 49.55 -6.91
N ASN A 90 37.35 50.08 -7.45
CA ASN A 90 36.07 49.38 -7.49
C ASN A 90 36.25 48.10 -8.34
N LEU A 91 36.05 46.92 -7.74
CA LEU A 91 36.23 45.63 -8.44
C LEU A 91 35.37 45.51 -9.68
N ASP A 92 34.13 46.02 -9.65
CA ASP A 92 33.23 46.00 -10.79
C ASP A 92 33.82 46.76 -12.00
N ALA A 93 34.41 47.95 -11.73
CA ALA A 93 35.06 48.73 -12.77
C ALA A 93 36.33 48.07 -13.30
N ALA A 94 37.09 47.41 -12.41
CA ALA A 94 38.33 46.70 -12.77
C ALA A 94 38.04 45.48 -13.63
N VAL A 95 37.01 44.69 -13.32
CA VAL A 95 36.57 43.55 -14.12
C VAL A 95 36.04 44.01 -15.49
N ALA A 96 35.28 45.11 -15.50
CA ALA A 96 34.80 45.70 -16.74
C ALA A 96 35.94 46.19 -17.63
N SER A 97 36.94 46.89 -17.04
CA SER A 97 38.12 47.35 -17.76
C SER A 97 39.01 46.22 -18.29
N PHE A 98 39.16 45.15 -17.51
CA PHE A 98 39.86 43.95 -17.95
C PHE A 98 39.18 43.33 -19.17
N ALA A 99 37.86 43.14 -19.12
CA ALA A 99 37.06 42.57 -20.20
C ALA A 99 37.12 43.46 -21.48
N ASP A 100 37.27 44.80 -21.33
CA ASP A 100 37.36 45.73 -22.47
C ASP A 100 38.76 45.83 -23.08
N GLN A 101 39.81 45.57 -22.32
CA GLN A 101 41.21 45.64 -22.74
C GLN A 101 41.70 44.38 -23.46
N GLU A 102 41.24 43.22 -23.03
CA GLU A 102 41.52 41.95 -23.68
C GLU A 102 40.65 41.80 -24.94
N LEU A 103 41.14 42.31 -26.07
CA LEU A 103 40.43 42.35 -27.33
C LEU A 103 39.89 41.01 -27.85
N GLU A 104 40.53 39.91 -27.46
CA GLU A 104 40.16 38.56 -27.80
C GLU A 104 38.85 38.13 -27.11
N TYR A 105 38.52 38.68 -25.93
CA TYR A 105 37.37 38.35 -25.09
C TYR A 105 36.23 39.37 -25.14
N LYS A 106 36.48 40.57 -25.69
CA LYS A 106 35.52 41.69 -25.65
C LYS A 106 34.14 41.35 -26.21
N ASN A 107 34.08 40.57 -27.27
CA ASN A 107 32.84 40.15 -27.89
C ASN A 107 32.30 38.82 -27.35
N ASP A 108 33.09 38.13 -26.54
CA ASP A 108 32.75 36.81 -26.03
C ASP A 108 32.13 36.80 -24.65
N ILE A 109 32.42 37.78 -23.79
CA ILE A 109 31.96 37.87 -22.42
C ILE A 109 31.03 39.05 -22.14
N ARG A 110 30.97 40.07 -23.01
CA ARG A 110 30.05 41.20 -22.86
C ARG A 110 28.97 41.23 -23.93
N THR A 111 27.83 41.82 -23.55
CA THR A 111 26.78 42.14 -24.53
C THR A 111 27.20 43.26 -25.48
N VAL A 112 26.57 43.35 -26.64
CA VAL A 112 26.90 44.35 -27.68
C VAL A 112 26.77 45.80 -27.16
N ASP A 113 25.91 46.04 -26.20
CA ASP A 113 25.67 47.35 -25.57
C ASP A 113 26.62 47.64 -24.39
N TYR A 114 27.54 46.69 -24.07
CA TYR A 114 28.51 46.77 -22.99
C TYR A 114 27.94 46.98 -21.59
N ARG A 115 26.62 46.79 -21.41
CA ARG A 115 25.95 47.02 -20.11
C ARG A 115 25.85 45.77 -19.25
N ASN A 116 25.82 44.62 -19.87
CA ASN A 116 25.64 43.34 -19.21
C ASN A 116 26.70 42.31 -19.61
N TRP A 117 26.82 41.27 -18.84
CA TRP A 117 27.58 40.06 -19.19
C TRP A 117 26.76 39.20 -20.16
N LYS A 118 27.44 38.55 -21.09
CA LYS A 118 26.78 37.71 -22.10
C LYS A 118 26.05 36.54 -21.48
N GLU A 119 25.02 36.03 -22.14
CA GLU A 119 24.28 34.86 -21.73
C GLU A 119 25.20 33.63 -21.56
N GLY A 120 24.96 32.80 -20.57
CA GLY A 120 25.76 31.61 -20.25
C GLY A 120 27.12 31.91 -19.62
N VAL A 121 27.50 33.17 -19.33
CA VAL A 121 28.76 33.50 -18.68
C VAL A 121 28.57 33.74 -17.19
N VAL A 122 29.48 33.23 -16.36
CA VAL A 122 29.60 33.57 -14.95
C VAL A 122 31.06 33.92 -14.66
N ILE A 123 31.29 35.15 -14.23
CA ILE A 123 32.63 35.63 -13.92
C ILE A 123 32.85 35.54 -12.41
N ILE A 124 33.94 34.92 -11.99
CA ILE A 124 34.45 34.95 -10.60
C ILE A 124 35.74 35.77 -10.62
N ALA A 125 35.67 36.96 -10.08
CA ALA A 125 36.82 37.85 -10.02
C ALA A 125 37.38 37.98 -8.60
N VAL A 126 38.69 37.91 -8.46
CA VAL A 126 39.41 38.03 -7.19
C VAL A 126 40.49 39.10 -7.32
N ALA A 127 40.50 40.05 -6.38
CA ALA A 127 41.56 41.02 -6.26
C ALA A 127 42.33 40.78 -4.94
N PRO A 128 43.41 39.98 -4.93
CA PRO A 128 44.07 39.52 -3.71
C PRO A 128 44.60 40.67 -2.86
N ARG A 129 45.18 41.70 -3.44
CA ARG A 129 45.73 42.87 -2.73
C ARG A 129 44.67 43.80 -2.18
N ALA A 130 43.47 43.83 -2.78
CA ALA A 130 42.36 44.63 -2.33
C ALA A 130 41.42 43.85 -1.39
N HIS A 131 41.67 42.56 -1.15
CA HIS A 131 40.80 41.65 -0.39
C HIS A 131 39.33 41.67 -0.90
N GLN A 132 39.15 41.74 -2.22
CA GLN A 132 37.83 41.80 -2.84
C GLN A 132 37.56 40.56 -3.66
N VAL A 133 36.32 40.13 -3.65
CA VAL A 133 35.80 39.07 -4.53
C VAL A 133 34.43 39.47 -5.10
N GLY A 134 34.23 39.17 -6.35
CA GLY A 134 32.98 39.44 -7.06
C GLY A 134 32.51 38.23 -7.87
N VAL A 135 31.23 38.02 -7.93
CA VAL A 135 30.59 37.02 -8.81
C VAL A 135 29.60 37.74 -9.69
N TYR A 136 29.79 37.64 -10.99
CA TYR A 136 29.06 38.39 -12.02
C TYR A 136 28.34 37.40 -12.95
N PRO A 137 27.03 37.20 -12.75
CA PRO A 137 26.23 36.32 -13.58
C PRO A 137 25.90 37.02 -14.91
N GLY A 138 25.85 36.26 -15.99
CA GLY A 138 25.34 36.68 -17.29
C GLY A 138 23.85 36.99 -17.28
N ALA A 139 23.37 37.59 -18.36
CA ALA A 139 22.01 38.11 -18.48
C ALA A 139 20.91 37.05 -18.28
N ASP A 140 21.18 35.80 -18.65
CA ASP A 140 20.27 34.64 -18.53
C ASP A 140 20.48 33.85 -17.25
N VAL A 141 21.52 34.13 -16.45
CA VAL A 141 21.81 33.43 -15.18
C VAL A 141 21.06 34.10 -14.05
N SER A 142 19.89 33.57 -13.73
CA SER A 142 19.04 34.12 -12.68
C SER A 142 19.54 33.72 -11.29
N LEU A 143 20.22 34.66 -10.63
CA LEU A 143 20.61 34.59 -9.22
C LEU A 143 20.00 35.76 -8.45
N LYS A 144 19.39 35.46 -7.31
CA LYS A 144 18.93 36.50 -6.37
C LYS A 144 20.15 37.12 -5.70
N ARG A 145 20.04 38.39 -5.29
CA ARG A 145 21.13 39.09 -4.61
C ARG A 145 21.60 38.34 -3.32
N SER A 146 20.69 37.74 -2.58
CA SER A 146 21.02 36.93 -1.41
C SER A 146 21.81 35.65 -1.77
N GLU A 147 21.55 35.06 -2.93
CA GLU A 147 22.24 33.89 -3.43
C GLU A 147 23.66 34.27 -3.92
N GLN A 148 23.80 35.42 -4.58
CA GLN A 148 25.12 35.96 -4.96
C GLN A 148 26.01 36.22 -3.74
N VAL A 149 25.44 36.85 -2.69
CA VAL A 149 26.14 37.07 -1.44
C VAL A 149 26.53 35.74 -0.80
N ALA A 150 25.64 34.78 -0.73
CA ALA A 150 25.95 33.47 -0.16
C ALA A 150 27.01 32.68 -0.96
N ILE A 151 27.11 32.91 -2.28
CA ILE A 151 28.17 32.35 -3.12
C ILE A 151 29.52 33.02 -2.79
N GLN A 152 29.55 34.34 -2.66
CA GLN A 152 30.76 35.10 -2.32
C GLN A 152 31.25 34.76 -0.91
N ASP A 153 30.33 34.68 0.06
CA ASP A 153 30.64 34.36 1.47
C ASP A 153 31.26 32.97 1.65
N ALA A 154 31.00 32.04 0.72
CA ALA A 154 31.55 30.69 0.78
C ALA A 154 33.11 30.68 0.73
N ALA A 155 33.74 31.71 0.17
CA ALA A 155 35.20 31.81 0.03
C ALA A 155 35.88 32.58 1.15
N VAL A 156 35.13 33.23 2.05
CA VAL A 156 35.70 34.15 3.05
C VAL A 156 36.77 33.47 3.92
N THR A 157 36.50 32.24 4.38
CA THR A 157 37.44 31.49 5.22
C THR A 157 38.75 31.18 4.48
N GLN A 158 38.65 30.68 3.23
CA GLN A 158 39.81 30.33 2.41
C GLN A 158 40.64 31.58 2.07
N PHE A 159 40.01 32.64 1.63
CA PHE A 159 40.67 33.88 1.29
C PHE A 159 41.34 34.56 2.50
N SER A 160 40.76 34.42 3.68
CA SER A 160 41.40 34.93 4.91
C SER A 160 42.71 34.21 5.24
N HIS A 161 42.88 32.97 4.77
CA HIS A 161 44.12 32.21 4.89
C HIS A 161 45.01 32.27 3.64
N GLN A 162 44.69 33.17 2.69
CA GLN A 162 45.39 33.30 1.41
C GLN A 162 45.32 32.04 0.52
N ASP A 163 44.35 31.13 0.76
CA ASP A 163 44.08 30.00 -0.09
C ASP A 163 43.14 30.45 -1.23
N TRP A 164 43.76 30.99 -2.29
CA TRP A 164 43.04 31.55 -3.47
C TRP A 164 42.34 30.46 -4.26
N ASN A 165 43.00 29.33 -4.49
CA ASN A 165 42.41 28.21 -5.20
C ASN A 165 41.24 27.61 -4.44
N GLY A 166 41.41 27.32 -3.16
CA GLY A 166 40.34 26.79 -2.31
C GLY A 166 39.13 27.74 -2.21
N GLY A 167 39.39 29.06 -2.21
CA GLY A 167 38.34 30.07 -2.21
C GLY A 167 37.51 30.05 -3.50
N VAL A 168 38.18 30.00 -4.68
CA VAL A 168 37.50 29.92 -5.98
C VAL A 168 36.70 28.60 -6.10
N LEU A 169 37.26 27.47 -5.65
CA LEU A 169 36.58 26.20 -5.62
C LEU A 169 35.34 26.22 -4.70
N ALA A 170 35.44 26.90 -3.54
CA ALA A 170 34.30 27.06 -2.63
C ALA A 170 33.17 27.88 -3.29
N ILE A 171 33.50 28.94 -4.03
CA ILE A 171 32.56 29.73 -4.83
C ILE A 171 31.90 28.85 -5.91
N GLY A 172 32.68 28.10 -6.68
CA GLY A 172 32.18 27.19 -7.71
C GLY A 172 31.21 26.15 -7.17
N ASN A 173 31.58 25.46 -6.11
CA ASN A 173 30.74 24.48 -5.43
C ASN A 173 29.45 25.10 -4.86
N ARG A 174 29.54 26.32 -4.33
CA ARG A 174 28.37 27.05 -3.85
C ARG A 174 27.48 27.51 -5.00
N ALA A 175 28.07 27.94 -6.11
CA ALA A 175 27.33 28.28 -7.33
C ALA A 175 26.59 27.08 -7.88
N GLU A 176 27.20 25.88 -7.89
CA GLU A 176 26.52 24.63 -8.26
C GLU A 176 25.29 24.36 -7.37
N THR A 177 25.34 24.68 -6.09
CA THR A 177 24.17 24.50 -5.20
C THR A 177 22.94 25.30 -5.67
N TYR A 178 23.14 26.49 -6.25
CA TYR A 178 22.04 27.35 -6.71
C TYR A 178 21.76 27.20 -8.22
N LEU A 179 22.78 26.99 -9.02
CA LEU A 179 22.70 26.92 -10.48
C LEU A 179 22.78 25.49 -11.02
N GLY A 180 23.04 24.50 -10.16
CA GLY A 180 23.27 23.12 -10.55
C GLY A 180 22.05 22.39 -11.05
N ALA A 181 22.29 21.33 -11.78
CA ALA A 181 21.26 20.45 -12.34
C ALA A 181 20.37 19.84 -11.26
N TYR A 182 20.92 19.52 -10.09
CA TYR A 182 20.19 18.97 -8.95
C TYR A 182 19.12 19.95 -8.40
N GLY A 183 19.37 21.24 -8.49
CA GLY A 183 18.43 22.30 -8.09
C GLY A 183 17.36 22.62 -9.12
N SER A 184 17.46 22.09 -10.34
CA SER A 184 16.53 22.39 -11.42
C SER A 184 15.13 21.84 -11.14
N GLY A 185 14.09 22.61 -11.49
CA GLY A 185 12.70 22.16 -11.38
C GLY A 185 12.44 20.87 -12.14
N ARG A 186 13.17 20.62 -13.25
CA ARG A 186 13.07 19.41 -14.06
C ARG A 186 13.63 18.18 -13.34
N ALA A 187 14.79 18.29 -12.67
CA ALA A 187 15.36 17.18 -11.90
C ALA A 187 14.48 16.82 -10.70
N ARG A 188 13.96 17.83 -9.97
CA ARG A 188 13.02 17.60 -8.87
C ARG A 188 11.74 16.93 -9.35
N ALA A 189 11.19 17.36 -10.50
CA ALA A 189 10.01 16.74 -11.09
C ALA A 189 10.29 15.28 -11.50
N ALA A 190 11.44 15.00 -12.12
CA ALA A 190 11.83 13.64 -12.51
C ALA A 190 11.95 12.71 -11.29
N VAL A 191 12.60 13.15 -10.22
CA VAL A 191 12.72 12.40 -8.96
C VAL A 191 11.35 12.17 -8.32
N ALA A 192 10.47 13.18 -8.30
CA ALA A 192 9.12 13.04 -7.76
C ALA A 192 8.29 12.01 -8.55
N ILE A 193 8.33 12.06 -9.87
CA ILE A 193 7.65 11.09 -10.75
C ILE A 193 8.21 9.69 -10.53
N ALA A 194 9.53 9.54 -10.49
CA ALA A 194 10.19 8.26 -10.24
C ALA A 194 9.82 7.68 -8.86
N ALA A 195 9.69 8.53 -7.82
CA ALA A 195 9.24 8.12 -6.49
C ALA A 195 7.81 7.58 -6.50
N VAL A 196 6.89 8.22 -7.22
CA VAL A 196 5.51 7.75 -7.38
C VAL A 196 5.46 6.41 -8.09
N ILE A 197 6.20 6.25 -9.20
CA ILE A 197 6.28 4.99 -9.97
C ILE A 197 6.86 3.88 -9.09
N SER A 198 7.94 4.16 -8.36
CA SER A 198 8.61 3.20 -7.48
C SER A 198 7.70 2.73 -6.34
N LEU A 199 7.00 3.66 -5.69
CA LEU A 199 6.04 3.35 -4.63
C LEU A 199 4.87 2.52 -5.18
N TRP A 200 4.33 2.89 -6.33
CA TRP A 200 3.26 2.15 -6.98
C TRP A 200 3.69 0.73 -7.37
N GLY A 201 4.90 0.57 -7.91
CA GLY A 201 5.50 -0.75 -8.19
C GLY A 201 5.61 -1.62 -6.94
N ALA A 202 6.09 -1.05 -5.83
CA ALA A 202 6.21 -1.74 -4.54
C ALA A 202 4.84 -2.20 -4.00
N ILE A 203 3.82 -1.34 -4.05
CA ILE A 203 2.45 -1.67 -3.63
C ILE A 203 1.88 -2.80 -4.52
N LYS A 204 2.07 -2.73 -5.83
CA LYS A 204 1.61 -3.76 -6.78
C LYS A 204 2.30 -5.10 -6.51
N LEU A 205 3.61 -5.11 -6.33
CA LEU A 205 4.37 -6.33 -6.00
C LEU A 205 3.90 -6.93 -4.67
N PHE A 206 3.76 -6.12 -3.63
CA PHE A 206 3.28 -6.58 -2.33
C PHE A 206 1.88 -7.21 -2.42
N ARG A 207 0.94 -6.54 -3.13
CA ARG A 207 -0.42 -7.07 -3.33
C ARG A 207 -0.42 -8.36 -4.15
N TYR A 208 0.42 -8.45 -5.17
CA TYR A 208 0.58 -9.64 -6.01
C TYR A 208 1.06 -10.83 -5.18
N LEU A 209 2.16 -10.67 -4.43
CA LEU A 209 2.69 -11.73 -3.57
C LEU A 209 1.70 -12.12 -2.46
N ARG A 210 1.09 -11.14 -1.79
CA ARG A 210 0.10 -11.39 -0.75
C ARG A 210 -1.09 -12.20 -1.26
N ARG A 211 -1.57 -11.94 -2.48
CA ARG A 211 -2.67 -12.72 -3.09
C ARG A 211 -2.30 -14.17 -3.32
N GLY A 212 -1.13 -14.47 -3.86
CA GLY A 212 -0.70 -15.85 -4.07
C GLY A 212 -0.56 -16.63 -2.76
N PHE A 213 0.07 -16.05 -1.73
CA PHE A 213 0.17 -16.68 -0.42
C PHE A 213 -1.19 -16.83 0.29
N ALA A 214 -2.10 -15.88 0.11
CA ALA A 214 -3.45 -15.99 0.64
C ALA A 214 -4.24 -17.09 -0.06
N ALA A 215 -4.17 -17.20 -1.39
CA ALA A 215 -4.81 -18.27 -2.16
C ALA A 215 -4.38 -19.66 -1.67
N ARG A 216 -3.07 -19.86 -1.45
CA ARG A 216 -2.55 -21.13 -0.92
C ARG A 216 -3.07 -21.45 0.47
N ARG A 217 -3.20 -20.45 1.36
CA ARG A 217 -3.79 -20.66 2.70
C ARG A 217 -5.27 -21.01 2.63
N MET A 218 -6.02 -20.29 1.79
CA MET A 218 -7.46 -20.52 1.59
C MET A 218 -7.72 -21.91 1.03
N ALA A 219 -6.95 -22.35 0.03
CA ALA A 219 -7.09 -23.68 -0.54
C ALA A 219 -6.76 -24.79 0.47
N ARG A 220 -5.76 -24.59 1.34
CA ARG A 220 -5.47 -25.55 2.42
C ARG A 220 -6.60 -25.64 3.44
N SER A 221 -7.18 -24.51 3.86
CA SER A 221 -8.33 -24.48 4.74
C SER A 221 -9.52 -25.18 4.10
N ALA A 222 -9.81 -24.87 2.82
CA ALA A 222 -10.86 -25.53 2.06
C ALA A 222 -10.66 -27.04 1.95
N ALA A 223 -9.41 -27.49 1.73
CA ALA A 223 -9.07 -28.90 1.64
C ALA A 223 -9.28 -29.64 2.98
N SER A 224 -9.02 -28.96 4.10
CA SER A 224 -9.29 -29.51 5.44
C SER A 224 -10.78 -29.74 5.66
N SER A 225 -11.63 -28.71 5.43
CA SER A 225 -13.08 -28.82 5.60
C SER A 225 -13.68 -29.83 4.62
N TYR A 226 -13.31 -29.78 3.34
CA TYR A 226 -13.80 -30.75 2.34
C TYR A 226 -13.35 -32.18 2.66
N GLY A 227 -12.09 -32.37 3.12
CA GLY A 227 -11.58 -33.68 3.50
C GLY A 227 -12.31 -34.27 4.71
N GLN A 228 -12.67 -33.45 5.68
CA GLN A 228 -13.45 -33.88 6.84
C GLN A 228 -14.84 -34.35 6.43
N VAL A 229 -15.56 -33.55 5.65
CA VAL A 229 -16.89 -33.92 5.14
C VAL A 229 -16.81 -35.19 4.29
N THR A 230 -15.78 -35.32 3.42
CA THR A 230 -15.62 -36.54 2.61
C THR A 230 -15.39 -37.77 3.43
N TYR A 231 -14.66 -37.64 4.56
CA TYR A 231 -14.41 -38.74 5.49
C TYR A 231 -15.69 -39.19 6.20
N ASP A 232 -16.53 -38.23 6.61
CA ASP A 232 -17.73 -38.48 7.38
C ASP A 232 -18.97 -38.76 6.51
N TYR A 233 -18.89 -38.54 5.20
CA TYR A 233 -20.02 -38.58 4.25
C TYR A 233 -20.88 -39.84 4.37
N ASP A 234 -20.25 -41.04 4.31
CA ASP A 234 -20.98 -42.31 4.37
C ASP A 234 -21.62 -42.51 5.78
N SER A 235 -20.97 -42.06 6.83
CA SER A 235 -21.51 -42.14 8.19
C SER A 235 -22.70 -41.23 8.41
N THR A 236 -22.68 -40.03 7.80
CA THR A 236 -23.82 -39.08 7.84
C THR A 236 -24.99 -39.63 7.05
N ALA A 237 -24.77 -40.21 5.88
CA ALA A 237 -25.79 -40.87 5.07
C ALA A 237 -26.50 -42.01 5.87
N LEU A 238 -25.71 -42.88 6.51
CA LEU A 238 -26.23 -43.99 7.29
C LEU A 238 -27.09 -43.47 8.49
N ARG A 239 -26.62 -42.44 9.20
CA ARG A 239 -27.36 -41.85 10.35
C ARG A 239 -28.68 -41.25 9.92
N VAL A 240 -28.73 -40.51 8.82
CA VAL A 240 -30.00 -39.96 8.28
C VAL A 240 -30.96 -41.09 7.87
N GLY A 241 -30.43 -42.16 7.22
CA GLY A 241 -31.23 -43.31 6.81
C GLY A 241 -31.84 -44.15 7.97
N THR A 242 -31.34 -43.99 9.20
CA THR A 242 -31.90 -44.68 10.39
C THR A 242 -33.12 -43.99 10.99
N LEU A 243 -33.46 -42.77 10.53
CA LEU A 243 -34.58 -42.00 11.09
C LEU A 243 -35.92 -42.50 10.49
N ASP A 244 -36.95 -42.49 11.33
CA ASP A 244 -38.31 -42.83 10.88
C ASP A 244 -38.84 -41.73 9.95
N SER A 245 -39.04 -42.07 8.68
CA SER A 245 -39.51 -41.16 7.62
C SER A 245 -40.97 -40.71 7.80
N SER A 246 -41.69 -41.25 8.76
CA SER A 246 -43.09 -40.85 9.02
C SER A 246 -43.20 -39.51 9.75
N ALA A 247 -42.18 -39.12 10.54
CA ALA A 247 -42.17 -37.90 11.31
C ALA A 247 -41.85 -36.66 10.39
N PRO A 248 -42.55 -35.51 10.59
CA PRO A 248 -42.34 -34.30 9.80
C PRO A 248 -40.88 -33.79 9.84
N GLU A 249 -40.22 -33.89 10.99
CA GLU A 249 -38.87 -33.45 11.23
C GLU A 249 -37.82 -34.32 10.54
N SER A 250 -38.09 -35.65 10.52
CA SER A 250 -37.25 -36.58 9.74
C SER A 250 -37.32 -36.27 8.25
N ARG A 251 -38.51 -35.89 7.75
CA ARG A 251 -38.67 -35.43 6.33
C ARG A 251 -37.96 -34.12 6.08
N ALA A 252 -38.03 -33.15 7.00
CA ALA A 252 -37.31 -31.89 6.89
C ALA A 252 -35.80 -32.11 6.87
N LEU A 253 -35.29 -33.03 7.70
CA LEU A 253 -33.88 -33.39 7.75
C LEU A 253 -33.44 -34.13 6.47
N ALA A 254 -34.27 -35.02 5.93
CA ALA A 254 -34.04 -35.72 4.66
C ALA A 254 -33.92 -34.71 3.52
N ALA A 255 -34.84 -33.74 3.42
CA ALA A 255 -34.74 -32.66 2.40
C ALA A 255 -33.48 -31.80 2.57
N ARG A 256 -33.03 -31.53 3.81
CA ARG A 256 -31.78 -30.85 4.07
C ARG A 256 -30.57 -31.69 3.66
N TYR A 257 -30.63 -33.00 3.85
CA TYR A 257 -29.59 -33.91 3.41
C TYR A 257 -29.51 -34.00 1.87
N GLU A 258 -30.65 -34.03 1.15
CA GLU A 258 -30.64 -33.94 -0.31
C GLU A 258 -29.95 -32.65 -0.82
N SER A 259 -30.22 -31.50 -0.18
CA SER A 259 -29.53 -30.25 -0.51
C SER A 259 -28.02 -30.34 -0.22
N PHE A 260 -27.64 -30.96 0.89
CA PHE A 260 -26.23 -31.18 1.23
C PHE A 260 -25.52 -32.07 0.20
N GLU A 261 -26.16 -33.14 -0.27
CA GLU A 261 -25.62 -34.01 -1.35
C GLU A 261 -25.35 -33.21 -2.63
N GLN A 262 -26.29 -32.33 -3.00
CA GLN A 262 -26.11 -31.46 -4.15
C GLN A 262 -24.93 -30.50 -3.96
N ASP A 263 -24.84 -29.86 -2.78
CA ASP A 263 -23.73 -28.95 -2.45
C ASP A 263 -22.37 -29.69 -2.43
N TYR A 264 -22.34 -30.93 -1.89
CA TYR A 264 -21.15 -31.77 -1.92
C TYR A 264 -20.70 -32.09 -3.36
N TYR A 265 -21.65 -32.44 -4.23
CA TYR A 265 -21.35 -32.67 -5.66
C TYR A 265 -20.78 -31.42 -6.32
N ASP A 266 -21.40 -30.27 -6.10
CA ASP A 266 -20.96 -28.99 -6.66
C ASP A 266 -19.57 -28.55 -6.18
N VAL A 267 -19.27 -28.75 -4.88
CA VAL A 267 -17.94 -28.51 -4.32
C VAL A 267 -16.90 -29.47 -4.90
N THR A 268 -17.27 -30.75 -5.09
CA THR A 268 -16.42 -31.75 -5.73
C THR A 268 -16.04 -31.36 -7.16
N LEU A 269 -17.02 -30.88 -7.94
CA LEU A 269 -16.78 -30.38 -9.30
C LEU A 269 -15.88 -29.13 -9.28
N ALA A 270 -16.11 -28.22 -8.34
CA ALA A 270 -15.27 -27.03 -8.17
C ALA A 270 -13.82 -27.39 -7.83
N TRP A 271 -13.59 -28.40 -6.98
CA TRP A 271 -12.26 -28.93 -6.68
C TRP A 271 -11.59 -29.53 -7.90
N ARG A 272 -12.31 -30.34 -8.69
CA ARG A 272 -11.77 -30.92 -9.95
C ARG A 272 -11.37 -29.83 -10.93
N LYS A 273 -12.16 -28.76 -11.04
CA LYS A 273 -11.86 -27.61 -11.91
C LYS A 273 -10.68 -26.80 -11.41
N PHE A 274 -10.53 -26.63 -10.09
CA PHE A 274 -9.43 -25.89 -9.47
C PHE A 274 -8.10 -26.61 -9.69
N GLY A 275 -8.09 -27.93 -9.68
CA GLY A 275 -6.91 -28.74 -9.84
C GLY A 275 -5.99 -28.72 -8.61
N ASP A 276 -4.69 -28.88 -8.85
CA ASP A 276 -3.66 -28.88 -7.81
C ASP A 276 -2.55 -27.88 -8.18
N PRO A 277 -2.75 -26.57 -7.93
CA PRO A 277 -1.76 -25.56 -8.23
C PRO A 277 -0.46 -25.81 -7.46
N GLN A 278 0.69 -25.77 -8.17
CA GLN A 278 2.00 -25.99 -7.59
C GLN A 278 2.95 -24.81 -7.86
N GLY A 279 3.92 -24.60 -6.99
CA GLY A 279 4.95 -23.60 -7.20
C GLY A 279 4.41 -22.19 -7.48
N PHE A 280 4.60 -21.71 -8.70
CA PHE A 280 4.21 -20.36 -9.14
C PHE A 280 2.76 -20.27 -9.63
N ASP A 281 2.05 -21.38 -9.82
CA ASP A 281 0.64 -21.40 -10.25
C ASP A 281 -0.26 -20.62 -9.29
N TRP A 282 0.11 -20.58 -7.99
CA TRP A 282 -0.59 -19.83 -6.95
C TRP A 282 -0.71 -18.33 -7.24
N PHE A 283 0.14 -17.80 -8.10
CA PHE A 283 0.14 -16.39 -8.51
C PHE A 283 -0.60 -16.17 -9.84
N GLY A 284 -1.20 -17.23 -10.40
CA GLY A 284 -1.96 -17.18 -11.64
C GLY A 284 -3.21 -16.31 -11.53
N LYS A 285 -3.65 -15.81 -12.71
CA LYS A 285 -4.87 -15.01 -12.79
C LYS A 285 -6.08 -15.86 -12.40
N GLY A 286 -6.90 -15.37 -11.46
CA GLY A 286 -8.12 -16.02 -11.01
C GLY A 286 -7.92 -17.09 -9.92
N VAL A 287 -6.70 -17.59 -9.67
CA VAL A 287 -6.45 -18.62 -8.64
C VAL A 287 -6.85 -18.15 -7.25
N TYR A 288 -6.60 -16.89 -6.93
CA TYR A 288 -7.03 -16.30 -5.65
C TYR A 288 -8.55 -16.34 -5.47
N ASP A 289 -9.30 -15.95 -6.50
CA ASP A 289 -10.77 -15.87 -6.43
C ASP A 289 -11.38 -17.29 -6.40
N SER A 290 -10.80 -18.23 -7.15
CA SER A 290 -11.19 -19.63 -7.10
C SER A 290 -10.91 -20.28 -5.75
N ALA A 291 -9.73 -20.04 -5.17
CA ALA A 291 -9.37 -20.55 -3.83
C ALA A 291 -10.27 -19.96 -2.73
N LYS A 292 -10.63 -18.68 -2.84
CA LYS A 292 -11.59 -18.03 -1.95
C LYS A 292 -12.97 -18.64 -2.03
N SER A 293 -13.49 -18.82 -3.26
CA SER A 293 -14.79 -19.47 -3.47
C SER A 293 -14.82 -20.91 -2.96
N LEU A 294 -13.73 -21.66 -3.17
CA LEU A 294 -13.61 -23.02 -2.62
C LEU A 294 -13.60 -23.01 -1.09
N GLN A 295 -12.88 -22.08 -0.46
CA GLN A 295 -12.87 -21.96 0.99
C GLN A 295 -14.27 -21.69 1.55
N GLU A 296 -15.00 -20.73 0.96
CA GLU A 296 -16.34 -20.36 1.39
C GLU A 296 -17.32 -21.54 1.20
N ARG A 297 -17.27 -22.23 0.07
CA ARG A 297 -18.14 -23.38 -0.21
C ARG A 297 -17.80 -24.60 0.65
N SER A 298 -16.51 -24.93 0.82
CA SER A 298 -16.11 -26.06 1.65
C SER A 298 -16.42 -25.83 3.14
N ALA A 299 -16.29 -24.59 3.63
CA ALA A 299 -16.68 -24.24 4.98
C ALA A 299 -18.21 -24.32 5.17
N ALA A 300 -18.99 -23.84 4.21
CA ALA A 300 -20.46 -23.95 4.25
C ALA A 300 -20.92 -25.41 4.23
N LEU A 301 -20.23 -26.26 3.46
CA LEU A 301 -20.51 -27.70 3.40
C LEU A 301 -20.21 -28.39 4.74
N ASP A 302 -19.08 -28.06 5.37
CA ASP A 302 -18.65 -28.56 6.68
C ASP A 302 -19.64 -28.15 7.80
N ASP A 303 -20.04 -26.87 7.80
CA ASP A 303 -21.09 -26.35 8.68
C ASP A 303 -22.43 -27.10 8.46
N GLY A 304 -22.76 -27.41 7.19
CA GLY A 304 -23.96 -28.14 6.82
C GLY A 304 -23.97 -29.60 7.34
N ASP A 305 -22.84 -30.31 7.19
CA ASP A 305 -22.64 -31.66 7.72
C ASP A 305 -22.76 -31.68 9.25
N ASP A 306 -22.08 -30.79 9.93
CA ASP A 306 -22.14 -30.63 11.39
C ASP A 306 -23.59 -30.43 11.89
N ILE A 307 -24.37 -29.59 11.20
CA ILE A 307 -25.80 -29.36 11.55
C ILE A 307 -26.60 -30.61 11.36
N ILE A 308 -26.41 -31.39 10.31
CA ILE A 308 -27.11 -32.65 10.05
C ILE A 308 -26.80 -33.67 11.17
N VAL A 309 -25.49 -33.87 11.42
CA VAL A 309 -25.02 -34.81 12.47
C VAL A 309 -25.53 -34.43 13.85
N ASP A 310 -25.46 -33.15 14.21
CA ASP A 310 -25.95 -32.64 15.50
C ASP A 310 -27.48 -32.83 15.61
N THR A 311 -28.24 -32.57 14.55
CA THR A 311 -29.70 -32.76 14.51
C THR A 311 -30.06 -34.23 14.68
N VAL A 312 -29.39 -35.15 13.97
CA VAL A 312 -29.58 -36.59 14.15
C VAL A 312 -29.27 -37.01 15.61
N SER A 313 -28.18 -36.50 16.16
CA SER A 313 -27.73 -36.78 17.53
C SER A 313 -28.77 -36.39 18.54
N ILE A 314 -29.45 -35.26 18.36
CA ILE A 314 -30.54 -34.78 19.22
C ILE A 314 -31.78 -35.65 18.99
N LEU A 315 -32.21 -35.89 17.75
CA LEU A 315 -33.43 -36.67 17.44
C LEU A 315 -33.36 -38.10 17.97
N THR A 316 -32.18 -38.73 17.93
CA THR A 316 -31.95 -40.08 18.42
C THR A 316 -31.57 -40.15 19.91
N MET A 317 -31.44 -39.02 20.58
CA MET A 317 -30.93 -38.92 21.96
C MET A 317 -29.66 -39.73 22.15
N SER A 318 -28.73 -39.62 21.21
CA SER A 318 -27.41 -40.31 21.23
C SER A 318 -26.60 -39.87 22.46
N PRO A 319 -25.55 -40.62 22.87
CA PRO A 319 -24.70 -40.19 23.99
C PRO A 319 -24.09 -38.78 23.86
N THR A 320 -24.04 -38.22 22.65
CA THR A 320 -23.51 -36.90 22.34
C THR A 320 -24.56 -35.80 22.19
N TRP A 321 -25.84 -36.09 22.41
CA TRP A 321 -26.96 -35.17 22.20
C TRP A 321 -26.78 -33.84 22.98
N GLY A 322 -26.25 -33.89 24.19
CA GLY A 322 -26.05 -32.69 25.00
C GLY A 322 -25.07 -31.70 24.36
N ARG A 323 -23.98 -32.19 23.77
CA ARG A 323 -23.03 -31.34 22.99
C ARG A 323 -23.67 -30.78 21.72
N ALA A 324 -24.43 -31.59 21.01
CA ALA A 324 -25.16 -31.19 19.84
C ALA A 324 -26.19 -30.10 20.19
N TRP A 325 -26.89 -30.24 21.29
CA TRP A 325 -27.82 -29.24 21.79
C TRP A 325 -27.13 -27.91 22.12
N GLU A 326 -26.00 -27.96 22.84
CA GLU A 326 -25.19 -26.77 23.13
C GLU A 326 -24.75 -26.05 21.85
N LYS A 327 -24.31 -26.78 20.81
CA LYS A 327 -23.93 -26.21 19.49
C LYS A 327 -25.12 -25.54 18.82
N GLN A 328 -26.31 -26.18 18.82
CA GLN A 328 -27.54 -25.61 18.24
C GLN A 328 -28.04 -24.36 18.99
N GLN A 329 -27.81 -24.25 20.28
CA GLN A 329 -28.15 -23.05 21.06
C GLN A 329 -27.14 -21.89 20.85
N ALA A 330 -25.88 -22.18 20.51
CA ALA A 330 -24.83 -21.20 20.48
C ALA A 330 -25.12 -19.98 19.56
N PRO A 331 -25.67 -20.16 18.32
CA PRO A 331 -26.06 -19.04 17.46
C PRO A 331 -27.15 -18.15 18.10
N ILE A 332 -28.12 -18.77 18.78
CA ILE A 332 -29.23 -18.08 19.46
C ILE A 332 -28.69 -17.23 20.60
N LEU A 333 -27.84 -17.81 21.44
CA LEU A 333 -27.16 -17.09 22.52
C LEU A 333 -26.31 -15.92 21.99
N LYS A 334 -25.63 -16.10 20.84
CA LYS A 334 -24.87 -15.03 20.19
C LYS A 334 -25.79 -13.89 19.72
N LYS A 335 -26.94 -14.21 19.12
CA LYS A 335 -27.97 -13.24 18.71
C LYS A 335 -28.55 -12.49 19.92
N LEU A 336 -28.89 -13.17 21.00
CA LEU A 336 -29.39 -12.56 22.26
C LEU A 336 -28.37 -11.59 22.88
N ARG A 337 -27.07 -11.94 22.85
CA ARG A 337 -25.98 -11.03 23.25
C ARG A 337 -25.88 -9.82 22.34
N ALA A 338 -26.10 -9.99 21.01
CA ALA A 338 -26.14 -8.89 20.08
C ALA A 338 -27.30 -7.93 20.34
N VAL A 339 -28.51 -8.46 20.57
CA VAL A 339 -29.69 -7.68 20.96
C VAL A 339 -29.41 -6.85 22.22
N THR A 340 -28.78 -7.45 23.22
CA THR A 340 -28.39 -6.76 24.47
C THR A 340 -27.41 -5.62 24.20
N ARG A 341 -26.41 -5.83 23.33
CA ARG A 341 -25.45 -4.78 22.95
C ARG A 341 -26.13 -3.65 22.20
N MET A 342 -27.00 -3.96 21.22
CA MET A 342 -27.75 -2.96 20.46
C MET A 342 -28.65 -2.12 21.38
N ALA A 343 -29.33 -2.74 22.30
CA ALA A 343 -30.16 -2.04 23.27
C ALA A 343 -29.35 -1.10 24.19
N ARG A 344 -28.17 -1.51 24.60
CA ARG A 344 -27.24 -0.66 25.38
C ARG A 344 -26.69 0.52 24.60
N SER A 345 -26.40 0.33 23.30
CA SER A 345 -25.86 1.38 22.43
C SER A 345 -26.90 2.38 21.95
N ALA A 346 -28.19 2.05 22.03
CA ALA A 346 -29.27 2.96 21.68
C ALA A 346 -29.28 4.20 22.61
N ARG A 347 -29.30 5.42 22.03
CA ARG A 347 -29.35 6.67 22.80
C ARG A 347 -30.63 6.74 23.62
N ARG A 348 -30.58 7.42 24.79
CA ARG A 348 -31.71 7.58 25.71
C ARG A 348 -32.98 8.22 25.10
N SER A 349 -32.86 8.88 23.97
CA SER A 349 -33.96 9.54 23.27
C SER A 349 -34.80 8.61 22.39
N ASN A 350 -34.36 7.37 22.16
CA ASN A 350 -35.11 6.45 21.32
C ASN A 350 -36.06 5.63 22.19
N ALA A 351 -37.32 5.52 21.71
CA ALA A 351 -38.42 4.81 22.31
C ALA A 351 -38.22 3.27 22.51
N VAL A 352 -36.99 2.83 22.68
CA VAL A 352 -36.62 1.46 23.00
C VAL A 352 -36.45 1.38 24.51
N ASN A 353 -37.43 0.79 25.20
CA ASN A 353 -37.31 0.55 26.59
C ASN A 353 -36.27 -0.55 26.84
N ARG A 354 -35.10 -0.16 27.36
CA ARG A 354 -33.96 -1.07 27.62
C ARG A 354 -34.31 -2.15 28.62
N GLU A 355 -35.18 -1.81 29.54
CA GLU A 355 -35.62 -2.70 30.62
C GLU A 355 -36.51 -3.84 30.08
N ASP A 356 -37.41 -3.50 29.13
CA ASP A 356 -38.25 -4.49 28.45
C ASP A 356 -37.39 -5.46 27.62
N ILE A 357 -36.39 -4.95 26.90
CA ILE A 357 -35.47 -5.81 26.12
C ILE A 357 -34.64 -6.68 27.04
N ALA A 358 -34.13 -6.16 28.16
CA ALA A 358 -33.35 -6.94 29.12
C ALA A 358 -34.20 -8.05 29.74
N THR A 359 -35.43 -7.74 30.10
CA THR A 359 -36.40 -8.69 30.65
C THR A 359 -36.74 -9.78 29.63
N TRP A 360 -37.01 -9.37 28.38
CA TRP A 360 -37.27 -10.30 27.29
C TRP A 360 -36.07 -11.24 27.01
N VAL A 361 -34.85 -10.70 26.94
CA VAL A 361 -33.63 -11.51 26.78
C VAL A 361 -33.44 -12.49 27.92
N ALA A 362 -33.69 -12.06 29.16
CA ALA A 362 -33.62 -12.93 30.32
C ALA A 362 -34.64 -14.07 30.24
N GLN A 363 -35.87 -13.77 29.77
CA GLN A 363 -36.90 -14.75 29.53
C GLN A 363 -36.50 -15.78 28.47
N GLN A 364 -35.93 -15.33 27.34
CA GLN A 364 -35.44 -16.22 26.29
C GLN A 364 -34.31 -17.14 26.79
N ASN A 365 -33.34 -16.59 27.55
CA ASN A 365 -32.26 -17.39 28.12
C ASN A 365 -32.81 -18.45 29.12
N ARG A 366 -33.81 -18.10 29.93
CA ARG A 366 -34.50 -19.06 30.86
C ARG A 366 -35.15 -20.16 30.03
N ARG A 367 -35.88 -19.80 28.96
CA ARG A 367 -36.57 -20.77 28.10
C ARG A 367 -35.61 -21.76 27.46
N LEU A 368 -34.43 -21.30 26.98
CA LEU A 368 -33.37 -22.20 26.48
C LEU A 368 -32.91 -23.19 27.53
N GLY A 369 -32.79 -22.76 28.81
CA GLY A 369 -32.45 -23.65 29.93
C GLY A 369 -33.56 -24.67 30.22
N GLU A 370 -34.83 -24.26 30.18
CA GLU A 370 -35.98 -25.14 30.36
C GLU A 370 -36.07 -26.22 29.30
N LEU A 371 -35.81 -25.89 28.03
CA LEU A 371 -35.76 -26.84 26.91
C LEU A 371 -34.68 -27.91 27.14
N ALA A 372 -33.48 -27.50 27.57
CA ALA A 372 -32.40 -28.43 27.88
C ALA A 372 -32.75 -29.39 29.02
N VAL A 373 -33.35 -28.86 30.09
CA VAL A 373 -33.80 -29.67 31.23
C VAL A 373 -34.94 -30.60 30.84
N GLY A 374 -35.92 -30.13 30.03
CA GLY A 374 -37.03 -30.92 29.53
C GLY A 374 -36.58 -32.10 28.67
N LEU A 375 -35.56 -31.88 27.81
CA LEU A 375 -34.96 -32.97 27.05
C LEU A 375 -34.24 -34.00 27.93
N ASP A 376 -33.45 -33.52 28.90
CA ASP A 376 -32.72 -34.41 29.82
C ASP A 376 -33.63 -35.29 30.64
N LYS A 377 -34.75 -34.72 31.14
CA LYS A 377 -35.79 -35.44 31.88
C LYS A 377 -36.75 -36.23 31.03
N ARG A 378 -36.66 -36.13 29.69
CA ARG A 378 -37.61 -36.69 28.72
C ARG A 378 -39.06 -36.20 28.93
N GLU A 379 -39.23 -35.00 29.46
CA GLU A 379 -40.50 -34.28 29.56
C GLU A 379 -40.89 -33.62 28.22
N LEU A 380 -39.90 -33.35 27.36
CA LEU A 380 -40.05 -32.85 26.00
C LEU A 380 -39.44 -33.84 25.01
N THR A 381 -40.08 -34.00 23.88
CA THR A 381 -39.51 -34.77 22.79
C THR A 381 -38.42 -33.91 22.06
N PRO A 382 -37.41 -34.54 21.48
CA PRO A 382 -36.41 -33.83 20.70
C PRO A 382 -36.99 -32.95 19.59
N VAL A 383 -38.05 -33.39 18.97
CA VAL A 383 -38.81 -32.71 17.93
C VAL A 383 -39.45 -31.42 18.43
N GLU A 384 -40.17 -31.47 19.56
CA GLU A 384 -40.77 -30.28 20.18
C GLU A 384 -39.70 -29.26 20.57
N ALA A 385 -38.61 -29.73 21.16
CA ALA A 385 -37.51 -28.86 21.54
C ALA A 385 -36.84 -28.16 20.35
N LEU A 386 -36.58 -28.87 19.25
CA LEU A 386 -36.00 -28.29 18.02
C LEU A 386 -36.97 -27.32 17.36
N THR A 387 -38.26 -27.65 17.28
CA THR A 387 -39.28 -26.75 16.71
C THR A 387 -39.38 -25.45 17.52
N GLU A 388 -39.33 -25.54 18.85
CA GLU A 388 -39.34 -24.35 19.70
C GLU A 388 -38.05 -23.52 19.54
N LEU A 389 -36.89 -24.18 19.42
CA LEU A 389 -35.61 -23.53 19.19
C LEU A 389 -35.63 -22.73 17.87
N ASP A 390 -36.17 -23.31 16.78
CA ASP A 390 -36.35 -22.65 15.49
C ASP A 390 -37.34 -21.48 15.57
N GLY A 391 -38.41 -21.64 16.36
CA GLY A 391 -39.38 -20.57 16.64
C GLY A 391 -38.72 -19.39 17.35
N MET A 392 -37.92 -19.67 18.38
CA MET A 392 -37.14 -18.66 19.11
C MET A 392 -36.15 -17.95 18.17
N SER A 393 -35.42 -18.70 17.34
CA SER A 393 -34.45 -18.10 16.39
C SER A 393 -35.12 -17.10 15.46
N ARG A 394 -36.28 -17.45 14.88
CA ARG A 394 -37.05 -16.55 13.98
C ARG A 394 -37.53 -15.28 14.71
N ILE A 395 -38.01 -15.41 15.92
CA ILE A 395 -38.45 -14.23 16.72
C ILE A 395 -37.25 -13.31 17.01
N ILE A 396 -36.12 -13.89 17.38
CA ILE A 396 -34.90 -13.12 17.65
C ILE A 396 -34.42 -12.39 16.40
N ASP A 397 -34.47 -13.03 15.22
CA ASP A 397 -34.09 -12.40 13.94
C ASP A 397 -35.02 -11.21 13.63
N LEU A 398 -36.29 -11.31 13.87
CA LEU A 398 -37.24 -10.18 13.70
C LEU A 398 -36.89 -9.01 14.66
N VAL A 399 -36.55 -9.33 15.92
CA VAL A 399 -36.15 -8.31 16.90
C VAL A 399 -34.83 -7.64 16.50
N VAL A 400 -33.85 -8.41 16.02
CA VAL A 400 -32.56 -7.87 15.52
C VAL A 400 -32.84 -6.92 14.34
N ALA A 401 -33.62 -7.36 13.34
CA ALA A 401 -33.95 -6.56 12.16
C ALA A 401 -34.68 -5.24 12.54
N ALA A 402 -35.61 -5.31 13.48
CA ALA A 402 -36.33 -4.13 13.97
C ALA A 402 -35.41 -3.13 14.68
N LEU A 403 -34.46 -3.61 15.47
CA LEU A 403 -33.47 -2.78 16.16
C LEU A 403 -32.48 -2.14 15.15
N GLU A 404 -32.02 -2.87 14.15
CA GLU A 404 -31.14 -2.35 13.10
C GLU A 404 -31.83 -1.27 12.27
N GLN A 405 -33.08 -1.48 11.88
CA GLN A 405 -33.86 -0.47 11.15
C GLN A 405 -34.01 0.81 11.95
N ARG A 406 -34.35 0.71 13.23
CA ARG A 406 -34.46 1.88 14.12
C ARG A 406 -33.12 2.60 14.29
N GLN A 407 -32.01 1.86 14.39
CA GLN A 407 -30.68 2.45 14.49
C GLN A 407 -30.28 3.20 13.19
N LYS A 408 -30.60 2.66 12.02
CA LYS A 408 -30.40 3.32 10.71
C LYS A 408 -31.21 4.61 10.60
N ALA A 409 -32.50 4.58 10.93
CA ALA A 409 -33.37 5.74 10.88
C ALA A 409 -32.87 6.90 11.78
N VAL A 410 -32.28 6.58 12.93
CA VAL A 410 -31.67 7.59 13.82
C VAL A 410 -30.40 8.17 13.23
N VAL A 411 -29.54 7.35 12.62
CA VAL A 411 -28.32 7.83 11.96
C VAL A 411 -28.69 8.73 10.78
N GLU A 412 -29.64 8.36 9.96
CA GLU A 412 -30.14 9.20 8.84
C GLU A 412 -30.74 10.53 9.34
N ALA A 413 -31.54 10.51 10.41
CA ALA A 413 -32.09 11.73 10.98
C ALA A 413 -31.01 12.68 11.54
N VAL A 414 -29.93 12.13 12.13
CA VAL A 414 -28.79 12.94 12.62
C VAL A 414 -27.99 13.52 11.47
N VAL A 415 -27.75 12.75 10.40
CA VAL A 415 -27.01 13.20 9.22
C VAL A 415 -27.80 14.29 8.46
N THR A 416 -29.12 14.13 8.33
CA THR A 416 -30.01 15.11 7.64
C THR A 416 -30.26 16.37 8.46
N SER A 417 -30.21 16.30 9.80
CA SER A 417 -30.39 17.46 10.67
C SER A 417 -29.15 18.32 10.87
N GLY A 418 -27.98 17.94 10.30
CA GLY A 418 -26.74 18.72 10.37
C GLY A 418 -26.18 18.95 11.79
N VAL A 419 -26.68 18.24 12.78
CA VAL A 419 -26.21 18.35 14.17
C VAL A 419 -24.87 17.64 14.30
N SER A 420 -23.77 18.41 14.30
CA SER A 420 -22.43 17.96 14.63
C SER A 420 -22.45 17.34 16.04
N VAL A 421 -22.14 16.08 16.13
CA VAL A 421 -22.00 15.41 17.42
C VAL A 421 -20.62 15.74 17.96
N CYS A 422 -20.53 16.75 18.85
CA CYS A 422 -19.41 16.90 19.77
C CYS A 422 -19.48 15.83 20.88
#